data_08309de95ab288d494c4c06379cc3def
#
_entry.id   08309de95ab288d494c4c06379cc3def
#
_cell.length_a   1.000
_cell.length_b   1.000
_cell.length_c   1.000
_cell.angle_alpha   90.00
_cell.angle_beta   90.00
_cell.angle_gamma   90.00
#
_symmetry.space_group_name_H-M   'P 1'
#
loop_
_entity.id
_entity.type
_entity.pdbx_description
1 polymer ?
#
loop_
_entity_poly.entity_id
_entity_poly.type
_entity_poly.pdbx_seq_one_letter_code
_entity_poly.pdbx_strand_id
1 'polypeptide(L)'
;MQPIQQAFEPVSICFASDDNYAPYLKVAIYSLLCNRNRERSYDIIILHKRISKEHQGEILGLADGKSGVSIRFINVAEADSELQSDVGYYYAVETNYRLLLFSELFQNYRRMLYLDCDIIVTGDVGELFDVDLEGKSAAGVEDVGFRWLAYTKRAIFLDNKPYNVLNYCTDVLGIKDPGSYINAGVLLFDLEKCRQKVSFRDVVETLHSRNFFYNDQDVLNILLEGNIKQVDCKWNYMNNIAFYLECDRKEFRELYLDLRREDYRIIHYISAKKPWNGEVPMGEVWQKYADE
;
A
#
# COMPACT_ATOMS: atom_id res chain seq x y z
N MET A 1 -6.30 -10.29 -19.72
CA MET A 1 -5.06 -9.49 -20.02
C MET A 1 -3.88 -10.41 -20.26
N GLN A 2 -2.88 -10.00 -21.05
CA GLN A 2 -1.64 -10.77 -21.26
C GLN A 2 -0.72 -10.64 -20.03
N PRO A 3 -0.03 -11.74 -19.62
CA PRO A 3 0.92 -11.68 -18.51
C PRO A 3 2.07 -10.69 -18.76
N ILE A 4 2.41 -9.91 -17.74
CA ILE A 4 3.53 -8.99 -17.80
C ILE A 4 4.82 -9.79 -17.76
N GLN A 5 5.76 -9.47 -18.67
CA GLN A 5 7.10 -10.05 -18.64
C GLN A 5 7.99 -9.23 -17.70
N GLN A 6 8.71 -9.90 -16.82
CA GLN A 6 9.69 -9.24 -15.95
C GLN A 6 10.84 -8.69 -16.78
N ALA A 7 11.26 -7.45 -16.50
CA ALA A 7 12.28 -6.78 -17.30
C ALA A 7 13.70 -7.40 -17.10
N PHE A 8 13.99 -7.82 -15.86
CA PHE A 8 15.23 -8.50 -15.43
C PHE A 8 14.95 -9.16 -14.07
N GLU A 9 15.92 -9.69 -13.33
CA GLU A 9 15.73 -10.09 -11.93
C GLU A 9 15.92 -8.90 -10.98
N PRO A 10 14.91 -8.06 -10.78
CA PRO A 10 15.01 -6.80 -10.05
C PRO A 10 14.30 -6.85 -8.71
N VAL A 11 14.38 -5.74 -7.99
CA VAL A 11 13.36 -5.34 -7.02
C VAL A 11 12.10 -4.97 -7.81
N SER A 12 11.10 -5.82 -7.78
CA SER A 12 9.84 -5.63 -8.51
C SER A 12 8.86 -4.83 -7.66
N ILE A 13 8.35 -3.73 -8.21
CA ILE A 13 7.50 -2.77 -7.50
C ILE A 13 6.24 -2.50 -8.32
N CYS A 14 5.10 -2.48 -7.66
CA CYS A 14 3.81 -2.16 -8.26
C CYS A 14 3.16 -0.97 -7.56
N PHE A 15 2.68 -0.02 -8.35
CA PHE A 15 1.79 1.07 -7.94
C PHE A 15 0.47 0.95 -8.67
N ALA A 16 -0.57 1.58 -8.13
CA ALA A 16 -1.84 1.78 -8.82
C ALA A 16 -2.23 3.26 -8.72
N SER A 17 -2.64 3.88 -9.82
CA SER A 17 -2.92 5.31 -9.85
C SER A 17 -3.94 5.69 -10.93
N ASP A 18 -4.59 6.82 -10.72
CA ASP A 18 -5.34 7.57 -11.73
C ASP A 18 -4.57 8.81 -12.18
N ASP A 19 -5.16 9.58 -13.08
CA ASP A 19 -4.55 10.82 -13.60
C ASP A 19 -4.45 11.93 -12.53
N ASN A 20 -5.39 11.96 -11.57
CA ASN A 20 -5.38 12.96 -10.49
C ASN A 20 -4.25 12.72 -9.50
N TYR A 21 -3.91 11.44 -9.26
CA TYR A 21 -2.82 11.07 -8.38
C TYR A 21 -1.46 10.93 -9.08
N ALA A 22 -1.42 10.98 -10.42
CA ALA A 22 -0.17 10.86 -11.19
C ALA A 22 0.93 11.86 -10.77
N PRO A 23 0.66 13.15 -10.45
CA PRO A 23 1.67 14.07 -9.95
C PRO A 23 2.30 13.60 -8.62
N TYR A 24 1.53 13.02 -7.73
CA TYR A 24 2.00 12.55 -6.42
C TYR A 24 2.72 11.20 -6.53
N LEU A 25 2.26 10.32 -7.43
CA LEU A 25 2.98 9.12 -7.84
C LEU A 25 4.37 9.46 -8.38
N LYS A 26 4.50 10.54 -9.18
CA LYS A 26 5.80 11.04 -9.67
C LYS A 26 6.74 11.34 -8.51
N VAL A 27 6.27 12.05 -7.48
CA VAL A 27 7.06 12.36 -6.28
C VAL A 27 7.45 11.09 -5.52
N ALA A 28 6.52 10.15 -5.35
CA ALA A 28 6.81 8.87 -4.70
C ALA A 28 7.90 8.07 -5.43
N ILE A 29 7.78 7.93 -6.76
CA ILE A 29 8.79 7.26 -7.60
C ILE A 29 10.12 8.02 -7.58
N TYR A 30 10.09 9.35 -7.66
CA TYR A 30 11.30 10.16 -7.59
C TYR A 30 12.04 9.94 -6.27
N SER A 31 11.34 9.98 -5.13
CA SER A 31 11.93 9.71 -3.82
C SER A 31 12.53 8.31 -3.72
N LEU A 32 11.86 7.29 -4.28
CA LEU A 32 12.37 5.93 -4.37
C LEU A 32 13.66 5.86 -5.17
N LEU A 33 13.70 6.49 -6.34
CA LEU A 33 14.86 6.47 -7.22
C LEU A 33 16.06 7.26 -6.64
N CYS A 34 15.81 8.29 -5.84
CA CYS A 34 16.86 9.02 -5.12
C CYS A 34 17.54 8.15 -4.06
N ASN A 35 16.77 7.29 -3.40
CA ASN A 35 17.22 6.51 -2.25
C ASN A 35 17.49 5.02 -2.55
N ARG A 36 17.42 4.62 -3.84
CA ARG A 36 17.68 3.25 -4.24
C ARG A 36 19.16 2.87 -4.11
N ASN A 37 19.46 1.62 -3.89
CA ASN A 37 20.79 1.06 -4.09
C ASN A 37 21.10 0.99 -5.59
N ARG A 38 22.12 1.72 -6.05
CA ARG A 38 22.48 1.82 -7.49
C ARG A 38 23.10 0.54 -8.06
N GLU A 39 23.47 -0.41 -7.21
CA GLU A 39 23.98 -1.73 -7.62
C GLU A 39 22.84 -2.72 -7.91
N ARG A 40 21.60 -2.34 -7.60
CA ARG A 40 20.39 -3.14 -7.84
C ARG A 40 19.62 -2.64 -9.04
N SER A 41 18.84 -3.54 -9.63
CA SER A 41 17.86 -3.21 -10.66
C SER A 41 16.45 -3.08 -10.06
N TYR A 42 15.63 -2.21 -10.66
CA TYR A 42 14.27 -1.91 -10.19
C TYR A 42 13.29 -1.96 -11.37
N ASP A 43 12.26 -2.77 -11.26
CA ASP A 43 11.18 -2.89 -12.25
C ASP A 43 9.90 -2.32 -11.66
N ILE A 44 9.55 -1.11 -12.04
CA ILE A 44 8.42 -0.34 -11.51
C ILE A 44 7.24 -0.45 -12.48
N ILE A 45 6.15 -1.03 -12.02
CA ILE A 45 4.92 -1.25 -12.76
C ILE A 45 3.85 -0.33 -12.20
N ILE A 46 3.16 0.41 -13.07
CA ILE A 46 2.07 1.31 -12.72
C ILE A 46 0.80 0.80 -13.36
N LEU A 47 -0.12 0.30 -12.54
CA LEU A 47 -1.45 -0.12 -12.97
C LEU A 47 -2.35 1.10 -13.06
N HIS A 48 -3.04 1.26 -14.19
CA HIS A 48 -3.93 2.38 -14.39
C HIS A 48 -5.06 2.05 -15.35
N LYS A 49 -6.19 2.71 -15.20
CA LYS A 49 -7.25 2.72 -16.20
C LYS A 49 -7.03 3.89 -17.17
N ARG A 50 -6.63 5.03 -16.63
CA ARG A 50 -6.50 6.26 -17.42
C ARG A 50 -5.51 7.21 -16.74
N ILE A 51 -4.32 7.30 -17.31
CA ILE A 51 -3.33 8.33 -17.01
C ILE A 51 -2.98 9.01 -18.34
N SER A 52 -2.94 10.33 -18.36
CA SER A 52 -2.63 11.14 -19.54
C SER A 52 -1.24 10.81 -20.09
N LYS A 53 -1.04 10.99 -21.39
CA LYS A 53 0.27 10.79 -22.02
C LYS A 53 1.33 11.77 -21.50
N GLU A 54 0.91 12.94 -21.06
CA GLU A 54 1.75 13.95 -20.44
C GLU A 54 2.31 13.42 -19.12
N HIS A 55 1.46 13.04 -18.17
CA HIS A 55 1.89 12.48 -16.90
C HIS A 55 2.68 11.17 -17.07
N GLN A 56 2.28 10.30 -18.02
CA GLN A 56 3.09 9.11 -18.33
C GLN A 56 4.50 9.51 -18.79
N GLY A 57 4.63 10.51 -19.67
CA GLY A 57 5.92 10.99 -20.17
C GLY A 57 6.81 11.55 -19.06
N GLU A 58 6.24 12.35 -18.17
CA GLU A 58 6.98 12.90 -17.02
C GLU A 58 7.50 11.80 -16.08
N ILE A 59 6.67 10.81 -15.78
CA ILE A 59 7.06 9.70 -14.89
C ILE A 59 8.09 8.79 -15.56
N LEU A 60 7.93 8.49 -16.86
CA LEU A 60 8.92 7.71 -17.62
C LEU A 60 10.27 8.40 -17.66
N GLY A 61 10.30 9.75 -17.81
CA GLY A 61 11.51 10.56 -17.78
C GLY A 61 12.33 10.42 -16.48
N LEU A 62 11.71 9.99 -15.37
CA LEU A 62 12.43 9.71 -14.13
C LEU A 62 13.47 8.59 -14.27
N ALA A 63 13.32 7.69 -15.25
CA ALA A 63 14.26 6.60 -15.52
C ALA A 63 15.41 7.02 -16.45
N ASP A 64 15.33 8.18 -17.09
CA ASP A 64 16.31 8.61 -18.08
C ASP A 64 17.72 8.68 -17.48
N GLY A 65 18.67 8.04 -18.16
CA GLY A 65 20.07 7.97 -17.74
C GLY A 65 20.32 7.10 -16.49
N LYS A 66 19.29 6.40 -15.96
CA LYS A 66 19.44 5.52 -14.79
C LYS A 66 19.51 4.06 -15.21
N SER A 67 20.72 3.49 -15.26
CA SER A 67 20.91 2.06 -15.51
C SER A 67 20.17 1.22 -14.48
N GLY A 68 19.60 0.08 -14.92
CA GLY A 68 18.91 -0.87 -14.05
C GLY A 68 17.53 -0.40 -13.56
N VAL A 69 16.96 0.65 -14.15
CA VAL A 69 15.60 1.13 -13.81
C VAL A 69 14.68 0.95 -15.02
N SER A 70 13.56 0.27 -14.79
CA SER A 70 12.45 0.14 -15.74
C SER A 70 11.19 0.75 -15.12
N ILE A 71 10.49 1.61 -15.84
CA ILE A 71 9.16 2.12 -15.45
C ILE A 71 8.19 1.78 -16.57
N ARG A 72 7.06 1.16 -16.22
CA ARG A 72 6.08 0.68 -17.21
C ARG A 72 4.67 0.95 -16.77
N PHE A 73 3.86 1.45 -17.68
CA PHE A 73 2.43 1.65 -17.49
C PHE A 73 1.66 0.48 -18.07
N ILE A 74 0.79 -0.12 -17.27
CA ILE A 74 -0.09 -1.23 -17.66
C ILE A 74 -1.53 -0.77 -17.54
N ASN A 75 -2.21 -0.66 -18.68
CA ASN A 75 -3.63 -0.34 -18.70
C ASN A 75 -4.45 -1.57 -18.28
N VAL A 76 -5.24 -1.42 -17.22
CA VAL A 76 -6.05 -2.49 -16.61
C VAL A 76 -7.55 -2.25 -16.78
N ALA A 77 -7.96 -1.40 -17.74
CA ALA A 77 -9.36 -1.08 -17.98
C ALA A 77 -10.24 -2.33 -18.25
N GLU A 78 -9.68 -3.40 -18.82
CA GLU A 78 -10.40 -4.66 -19.06
C GLU A 78 -10.78 -5.37 -17.75
N ALA A 79 -9.97 -5.24 -16.70
CA ALA A 79 -10.24 -5.85 -15.39
C ALA A 79 -11.05 -4.94 -14.46
N ASP A 80 -11.24 -3.68 -14.83
CA ASP A 80 -11.89 -2.67 -13.97
C ASP A 80 -13.29 -3.11 -13.53
N SER A 81 -14.08 -3.70 -14.43
CA SER A 81 -15.44 -4.15 -14.11
C SER A 81 -15.50 -5.29 -13.08
N GLU A 82 -14.47 -6.12 -13.00
CA GLU A 82 -14.39 -7.21 -12.03
C GLU A 82 -13.97 -6.69 -10.64
N LEU A 83 -13.31 -5.53 -10.59
CA LEU A 83 -12.79 -4.92 -9.37
C LEU A 83 -13.65 -3.74 -8.86
N GLN A 84 -14.70 -3.38 -9.59
CA GLN A 84 -15.65 -2.39 -9.09
C GLN A 84 -16.37 -2.95 -7.87
N SER A 85 -16.28 -2.24 -6.76
CA SER A 85 -17.09 -2.47 -5.56
C SER A 85 -17.81 -1.16 -5.23
N ASP A 86 -18.89 -1.23 -4.45
CA ASP A 86 -19.48 -0.04 -3.84
C ASP A 86 -18.47 0.55 -2.82
N VAL A 87 -17.42 1.15 -3.36
CA VAL A 87 -16.40 1.84 -2.54
C VAL A 87 -17.09 2.92 -1.73
N GLY A 88 -17.00 2.84 -0.42
CA GLY A 88 -17.44 3.89 0.47
C GLY A 88 -16.79 5.23 0.06
N TYR A 89 -17.44 6.33 0.35
CA TYR A 89 -17.23 7.71 -0.12
C TYR A 89 -15.77 8.25 -0.18
N TYR A 90 -14.76 7.48 0.24
CA TYR A 90 -13.38 7.98 0.44
C TYR A 90 -12.30 7.28 -0.40
N TYR A 91 -12.61 6.18 -1.10
CA TYR A 91 -11.59 5.40 -1.81
C TYR A 91 -11.80 5.44 -3.31
N ALA A 92 -10.73 5.62 -4.06
CA ALA A 92 -10.76 5.49 -5.51
C ALA A 92 -10.81 4.01 -5.89
N VAL A 93 -11.49 3.65 -6.99
CA VAL A 93 -11.55 2.27 -7.51
C VAL A 93 -10.14 1.73 -7.80
N GLU A 94 -9.21 2.60 -8.12
CA GLU A 94 -7.82 2.29 -8.40
C GLU A 94 -7.10 1.62 -7.21
N THR A 95 -7.57 1.82 -5.98
CA THR A 95 -7.02 1.08 -4.82
C THR A 95 -7.21 -0.42 -4.95
N ASN A 96 -8.31 -0.86 -5.59
CA ASN A 96 -8.57 -2.27 -5.84
C ASN A 96 -7.61 -2.90 -6.87
N TYR A 97 -6.89 -2.10 -7.68
CA TYR A 97 -5.96 -2.66 -8.68
C TYR A 97 -4.80 -3.42 -8.05
N ARG A 98 -4.46 -3.18 -6.77
CA ARG A 98 -3.49 -4.03 -6.05
C ARG A 98 -3.93 -5.49 -5.97
N LEU A 99 -5.23 -5.76 -6.02
CA LEU A 99 -5.78 -7.11 -6.02
C LEU A 99 -5.45 -7.88 -7.31
N LEU A 100 -5.10 -7.20 -8.41
CA LEU A 100 -4.63 -7.84 -9.65
C LEU A 100 -3.29 -8.57 -9.47
N LEU A 101 -2.55 -8.33 -8.39
CA LEU A 101 -1.35 -9.10 -8.07
C LEU A 101 -1.62 -10.60 -7.92
N PHE A 102 -2.88 -10.98 -7.62
CA PHE A 102 -3.31 -12.39 -7.54
C PHE A 102 -3.73 -12.98 -8.90
N SER A 103 -3.83 -12.17 -9.95
CA SER A 103 -4.27 -12.58 -11.28
C SER A 103 -3.12 -13.16 -12.12
N GLU A 104 -3.47 -13.74 -13.27
CA GLU A 104 -2.52 -14.21 -14.26
C GLU A 104 -1.63 -13.09 -14.84
N LEU A 105 -2.05 -11.83 -14.70
CA LEU A 105 -1.26 -10.67 -15.14
C LEU A 105 0.17 -10.68 -14.54
N PHE A 106 0.29 -11.14 -13.30
CA PHE A 106 1.56 -11.19 -12.56
C PHE A 106 2.15 -12.61 -12.43
N GLN A 107 1.71 -13.57 -13.24
CA GLN A 107 2.16 -14.98 -13.10
C GLN A 107 3.68 -15.18 -13.26
N ASN A 108 4.35 -14.28 -13.97
CA ASN A 108 5.81 -14.33 -14.19
C ASN A 108 6.61 -13.67 -13.05
N TYR A 109 5.93 -13.14 -12.04
CA TYR A 109 6.58 -12.55 -10.86
C TYR A 109 6.48 -13.51 -9.69
N ARG A 110 7.62 -13.72 -9.05
CA ARG A 110 7.70 -14.50 -7.81
C ARG A 110 7.43 -13.60 -6.59
N ARG A 111 7.98 -12.39 -6.62
CA ARG A 111 7.95 -11.45 -5.50
C ARG A 111 7.60 -10.06 -5.98
N MET A 112 6.84 -9.31 -5.18
CA MET A 112 6.40 -7.95 -5.53
C MET A 112 6.24 -7.10 -4.29
N LEU A 113 6.80 -5.87 -4.31
CA LEU A 113 6.40 -4.80 -3.42
C LEU A 113 5.21 -4.07 -4.04
N TYR A 114 4.13 -3.89 -3.28
CA TYR A 114 3.08 -2.94 -3.60
C TYR A 114 3.27 -1.68 -2.75
N LEU A 115 3.16 -0.52 -3.38
CA LEU A 115 3.32 0.78 -2.75
C LEU A 115 2.18 1.71 -3.17
N ASP A 116 1.58 2.42 -2.20
CA ASP A 116 0.62 3.49 -2.49
C ASP A 116 1.31 4.75 -3.04
N CYS A 117 0.55 5.64 -3.66
CA CYS A 117 1.09 6.84 -4.31
C CYS A 117 1.37 8.00 -3.33
N ASP A 118 0.78 7.94 -2.13
CA ASP A 118 0.87 8.97 -1.09
C ASP A 118 1.97 8.67 -0.06
N ILE A 119 3.10 8.24 -0.56
CA ILE A 119 4.29 7.89 0.23
C ILE A 119 5.51 8.72 -0.16
N ILE A 120 6.48 8.77 0.75
CA ILE A 120 7.86 9.18 0.47
C ILE A 120 8.80 8.06 0.92
N VAL A 121 9.66 7.65 0.00
CA VAL A 121 10.71 6.67 0.26
C VAL A 121 11.98 7.42 0.67
N THR A 122 12.54 7.07 1.85
CA THR A 122 13.74 7.70 2.43
C THR A 122 14.91 6.73 2.60
N GLY A 123 14.74 5.48 2.14
CA GLY A 123 15.79 4.46 2.14
C GLY A 123 15.55 3.41 1.06
N ASP A 124 16.51 2.50 0.87
CA ASP A 124 16.37 1.49 -0.18
C ASP A 124 15.26 0.47 0.12
N VAL A 125 14.23 0.45 -0.71
CA VAL A 125 13.14 -0.53 -0.62
C VAL A 125 13.59 -1.97 -0.96
N GLY A 126 14.75 -2.13 -1.54
CA GLY A 126 15.38 -3.44 -1.76
C GLY A 126 15.65 -4.18 -0.45
N GLU A 127 15.91 -3.46 0.65
CA GLU A 127 16.05 -4.05 1.98
C GLU A 127 14.71 -4.69 2.43
N LEU A 128 13.57 -4.04 2.17
CA LEU A 128 12.24 -4.62 2.44
C LEU A 128 11.95 -5.78 1.50
N PHE A 129 12.31 -5.64 0.22
CA PHE A 129 12.12 -6.71 -0.78
C PHE A 129 12.82 -8.00 -0.38
N ASP A 130 13.98 -7.94 0.29
CA ASP A 130 14.77 -9.09 0.72
C ASP A 130 14.34 -9.68 2.06
N VAL A 131 13.38 -9.07 2.77
CA VAL A 131 12.94 -9.57 4.08
C VAL A 131 12.51 -11.03 3.97
N ASP A 132 13.07 -11.90 4.82
CA ASP A 132 12.59 -13.27 4.94
C ASP A 132 11.16 -13.28 5.47
N LEU A 133 10.25 -13.85 4.70
CA LEU A 133 8.84 -13.97 5.07
C LEU A 133 8.55 -15.12 6.05
N GLU A 134 9.56 -15.88 6.48
CA GLU A 134 9.43 -16.98 7.45
C GLU A 134 8.30 -17.98 7.09
N GLY A 135 8.21 -18.28 5.79
CA GLY A 135 7.18 -19.17 5.27
C GLY A 135 5.82 -18.51 4.98
N LYS A 136 5.61 -17.26 5.37
CA LYS A 136 4.37 -16.51 5.09
C LYS A 136 4.28 -16.11 3.62
N SER A 137 3.10 -15.71 3.19
CA SER A 137 2.81 -15.30 1.81
C SER A 137 2.99 -13.79 1.59
N ALA A 138 2.91 -12.99 2.63
CA ALA A 138 3.07 -11.54 2.56
C ALA A 138 3.72 -10.97 3.81
N ALA A 139 4.17 -9.71 3.73
CA ALA A 139 4.55 -8.90 4.87
C ALA A 139 3.94 -7.50 4.76
N GLY A 140 3.61 -6.91 5.91
CA GLY A 140 3.07 -5.56 6.04
C GLY A 140 3.23 -5.03 7.45
N VAL A 141 2.85 -3.77 7.66
CA VAL A 141 2.89 -3.09 8.96
C VAL A 141 1.50 -3.03 9.54
N GLU A 142 1.37 -3.22 10.86
CA GLU A 142 0.11 -3.04 11.60
C GLU A 142 -0.57 -1.72 11.23
N ASP A 143 -1.89 -1.73 11.01
CA ASP A 143 -2.65 -0.51 10.77
C ASP A 143 -2.85 0.27 12.08
N VAL A 144 -2.14 1.38 12.21
CA VAL A 144 -2.19 2.21 13.43
C VAL A 144 -3.53 2.93 13.62
N GLY A 145 -4.32 3.09 12.56
CA GLY A 145 -5.69 3.60 12.65
C GLY A 145 -6.61 2.62 13.39
N PHE A 146 -6.43 1.32 13.18
CA PHE A 146 -7.11 0.28 13.95
C PHE A 146 -6.75 0.34 15.44
N ARG A 147 -5.46 0.49 15.76
CA ARG A 147 -4.99 0.66 17.15
C ARG A 147 -5.71 1.84 17.82
N TRP A 148 -5.82 2.97 17.13
CA TRP A 148 -6.52 4.15 17.63
C TRP A 148 -8.02 3.92 17.83
N LEU A 149 -8.71 3.29 16.86
CA LEU A 149 -10.13 2.98 16.95
C LEU A 149 -10.41 2.01 18.10
N ALA A 150 -9.56 0.99 18.28
CA ALA A 150 -9.68 0.04 19.39
C ALA A 150 -9.54 0.73 20.76
N TYR A 151 -8.53 1.60 20.90
CA TYR A 151 -8.30 2.35 22.13
C TYR A 151 -9.42 3.32 22.46
N THR A 152 -9.84 4.13 21.48
CA THR A 152 -10.86 5.17 21.69
C THR A 152 -12.28 4.62 21.73
N LYS A 153 -12.47 3.35 21.36
CA LYS A 153 -13.79 2.70 21.24
C LYS A 153 -14.74 3.45 20.31
N ARG A 154 -14.20 4.24 19.36
CA ARG A 154 -15.01 4.89 18.34
C ARG A 154 -15.66 3.85 17.45
N ALA A 155 -16.96 4.05 17.19
CA ALA A 155 -17.68 3.20 16.25
C ALA A 155 -17.26 3.56 14.81
N ILE A 156 -17.05 2.53 14.01
CA ILE A 156 -17.08 2.61 12.55
C ILE A 156 -18.50 2.28 12.09
N PHE A 157 -18.91 2.85 10.97
CA PHE A 157 -20.26 2.64 10.43
C PHE A 157 -20.17 1.87 9.11
N LEU A 158 -20.79 0.71 9.04
CA LEU A 158 -20.96 -0.07 7.83
C LEU A 158 -22.45 -0.38 7.66
N ASP A 159 -23.01 -0.09 6.48
CA ASP A 159 -24.43 -0.27 6.17
C ASP A 159 -25.37 0.36 7.22
N ASN A 160 -25.02 1.56 7.68
CA ASN A 160 -25.71 2.30 8.76
C ASN A 160 -25.72 1.60 10.14
N LYS A 161 -24.92 0.56 10.35
CA LYS A 161 -24.73 -0.09 11.64
C LYS A 161 -23.39 0.32 12.26
N PRO A 162 -23.38 0.67 13.55
CA PRO A 162 -22.15 0.95 14.28
C PRO A 162 -21.47 -0.36 14.71
N TYR A 163 -20.15 -0.43 14.53
CA TYR A 163 -19.31 -1.50 15.01
C TYR A 163 -18.17 -0.92 15.85
N ASN A 164 -17.84 -1.59 16.96
CA ASN A 164 -16.51 -1.47 17.53
C ASN A 164 -15.52 -2.12 16.54
N VAL A 165 -14.33 -1.56 16.35
CA VAL A 165 -13.38 -2.04 15.36
C VAL A 165 -12.94 -3.49 15.61
N LEU A 166 -12.82 -3.91 16.89
CA LEU A 166 -12.46 -5.30 17.21
C LEU A 166 -13.56 -6.27 16.80
N ASN A 167 -14.82 -5.93 17.10
CA ASN A 167 -15.97 -6.73 16.65
C ASN A 167 -16.14 -6.70 15.14
N TYR A 168 -15.78 -5.59 14.48
CA TYR A 168 -15.72 -5.55 13.03
C TYR A 168 -14.75 -6.60 12.48
N CYS A 169 -13.53 -6.66 13.03
CA CYS A 169 -12.56 -7.66 12.64
C CYS A 169 -13.05 -9.08 12.87
N THR A 170 -13.61 -9.38 14.06
CA THR A 170 -14.00 -10.76 14.42
C THR A 170 -15.31 -11.19 13.78
N ASP A 171 -16.34 -10.35 13.85
CA ASP A 171 -17.71 -10.74 13.52
C ASP A 171 -18.06 -10.48 12.05
N VAL A 172 -17.43 -9.47 11.44
CA VAL A 172 -17.67 -9.11 10.04
C VAL A 172 -16.58 -9.66 9.13
N LEU A 173 -15.31 -9.45 9.46
CA LEU A 173 -14.20 -9.91 8.61
C LEU A 173 -13.81 -11.38 8.89
N GLY A 174 -14.15 -11.92 10.07
CA GLY A 174 -13.78 -13.27 10.48
C GLY A 174 -12.31 -13.40 10.89
N ILE A 175 -11.61 -12.30 11.12
CA ILE A 175 -10.20 -12.25 11.53
C ILE A 175 -10.12 -12.61 13.02
N LYS A 176 -9.36 -13.67 13.34
CA LYS A 176 -9.27 -14.21 14.71
C LYS A 176 -8.43 -13.34 15.62
N ASP A 177 -7.38 -12.76 15.07
CA ASP A 177 -6.47 -11.86 15.80
C ASP A 177 -6.51 -10.45 15.17
N PRO A 178 -7.31 -9.52 15.72
CA PRO A 178 -7.35 -8.13 15.25
C PRO A 178 -6.01 -7.40 15.30
N GLY A 179 -5.06 -7.82 16.17
CA GLY A 179 -3.72 -7.28 16.23
C GLY A 179 -2.85 -7.65 15.02
N SER A 180 -3.28 -8.64 14.22
CA SER A 180 -2.60 -9.02 12.98
C SER A 180 -3.03 -8.19 11.76
N TYR A 181 -4.02 -7.29 11.91
CA TYR A 181 -4.54 -6.47 10.83
C TYR A 181 -3.50 -5.46 10.34
N ILE A 182 -3.18 -5.52 9.04
CA ILE A 182 -2.14 -4.68 8.44
C ILE A 182 -2.72 -3.59 7.55
N ASN A 183 -1.97 -2.50 7.40
CA ASN A 183 -2.24 -1.46 6.41
C ASN A 183 -1.80 -1.93 5.03
N ALA A 184 -2.63 -1.69 4.00
CA ALA A 184 -2.41 -2.17 2.65
C ALA A 184 -1.54 -1.25 1.77
N GLY A 185 -1.08 -0.10 2.27
CA GLY A 185 -0.33 0.88 1.46
C GLY A 185 1.13 0.52 1.18
N VAL A 186 1.72 -0.37 1.99
CA VAL A 186 3.06 -0.93 1.76
C VAL A 186 3.04 -2.41 2.07
N LEU A 187 3.18 -3.24 1.04
CA LEU A 187 3.08 -4.69 1.16
C LEU A 187 4.19 -5.38 0.37
N LEU A 188 4.78 -6.39 0.96
CA LEU A 188 5.64 -7.34 0.26
C LEU A 188 4.87 -8.64 0.06
N PHE A 189 4.80 -9.14 -1.17
CA PHE A 189 4.18 -10.40 -1.51
C PHE A 189 5.20 -11.43 -2.01
N ASP A 190 5.08 -12.68 -1.56
CA ASP A 190 5.54 -13.86 -2.27
C ASP A 190 4.36 -14.34 -3.13
N LEU A 191 4.29 -13.87 -4.37
CA LEU A 191 3.16 -14.13 -5.27
C LEU A 191 3.03 -15.62 -5.61
N GLU A 192 4.13 -16.37 -5.59
CA GLU A 192 4.08 -17.82 -5.80
C GLU A 192 3.31 -18.49 -4.65
N LYS A 193 3.61 -18.13 -3.40
CA LYS A 193 2.88 -18.65 -2.24
C LYS A 193 1.45 -18.13 -2.16
N CYS A 194 1.23 -16.87 -2.55
CA CYS A 194 -0.12 -16.32 -2.63
C CYS A 194 -1.00 -17.16 -3.57
N ARG A 195 -0.54 -17.43 -4.79
CA ARG A 195 -1.29 -18.22 -5.79
C ARG A 195 -1.56 -19.66 -5.37
N GLN A 196 -0.73 -20.24 -4.48
CA GLN A 196 -0.98 -21.59 -3.93
C GLN A 196 -2.18 -21.62 -2.96
N LYS A 197 -2.55 -20.48 -2.39
CA LYS A 197 -3.57 -20.37 -1.34
C LYS A 197 -4.83 -19.65 -1.77
N VAL A 198 -4.69 -18.64 -2.64
CA VAL A 198 -5.75 -17.72 -3.02
C VAL A 198 -5.72 -17.57 -4.52
N SER A 199 -6.81 -17.94 -5.19
CA SER A 199 -7.00 -17.66 -6.61
C SER A 199 -7.53 -16.24 -6.81
N PHE A 200 -7.35 -15.68 -8.02
CA PHE A 200 -7.95 -14.38 -8.35
C PHE A 200 -9.48 -14.41 -8.27
N ARG A 201 -10.08 -15.56 -8.52
CA ARG A 201 -11.53 -15.76 -8.33
C ARG A 201 -11.93 -15.59 -6.86
N ASP A 202 -11.17 -16.17 -5.92
CA ASP A 202 -11.45 -15.99 -4.48
C ASP A 202 -11.37 -14.52 -4.07
N VAL A 203 -10.42 -13.77 -4.67
CA VAL A 203 -10.28 -12.31 -4.45
C VAL A 203 -11.54 -11.58 -4.91
N VAL A 204 -12.01 -11.83 -6.14
CA VAL A 204 -13.21 -11.19 -6.71
C VAL A 204 -14.46 -11.58 -5.92
N GLU A 205 -14.63 -12.87 -5.60
CA GLU A 205 -15.76 -13.35 -4.80
C GLU A 205 -15.77 -12.72 -3.39
N THR A 206 -14.61 -12.57 -2.76
CA THR A 206 -14.49 -11.91 -1.45
C THR A 206 -14.84 -10.43 -1.56
N LEU A 207 -14.28 -9.72 -2.53
CA LEU A 207 -14.53 -8.28 -2.76
C LEU A 207 -16.02 -7.97 -2.94
N HIS A 208 -16.75 -8.85 -3.62
CA HIS A 208 -18.19 -8.70 -3.88
C HIS A 208 -19.10 -9.37 -2.84
N SER A 209 -18.56 -10.05 -1.84
CA SER A 209 -19.36 -10.81 -0.86
C SER A 209 -20.18 -9.91 0.06
N ARG A 210 -19.73 -8.70 0.31
CA ARG A 210 -20.34 -7.70 1.21
C ARG A 210 -19.70 -6.33 1.03
N ASN A 211 -20.25 -5.30 1.65
CA ASN A 211 -19.58 -4.02 1.81
C ASN A 211 -18.48 -4.12 2.88
N PHE A 212 -17.39 -3.42 2.65
CA PHE A 212 -16.24 -3.34 3.54
C PHE A 212 -15.99 -1.90 3.98
N PHE A 213 -15.45 -1.71 5.18
CA PHE A 213 -15.11 -0.38 5.67
C PHE A 213 -13.82 0.14 5.02
N TYR A 214 -12.80 -0.74 4.89
CA TYR A 214 -11.52 -0.44 4.26
C TYR A 214 -11.31 -1.19 2.93
N ASN A 215 -12.40 -1.61 2.30
CA ASN A 215 -12.44 -2.19 0.97
C ASN A 215 -11.34 -3.24 0.68
N ASP A 216 -10.42 -2.96 -0.23
CA ASP A 216 -9.32 -3.84 -0.64
C ASP A 216 -8.38 -4.25 0.53
N GLN A 217 -8.19 -3.36 1.51
CA GLN A 217 -7.41 -3.67 2.70
C GLN A 217 -8.09 -4.77 3.54
N ASP A 218 -9.41 -4.71 3.71
CA ASP A 218 -10.18 -5.74 4.40
C ASP A 218 -10.10 -7.08 3.66
N VAL A 219 -10.27 -7.05 2.33
CA VAL A 219 -10.16 -8.24 1.48
C VAL A 219 -8.81 -8.92 1.63
N LEU A 220 -7.71 -8.16 1.60
CA LEU A 220 -6.35 -8.69 1.77
C LEU A 220 -6.14 -9.30 3.16
N ASN A 221 -6.62 -8.62 4.21
CA ASN A 221 -6.49 -9.12 5.57
C ASN A 221 -7.31 -10.40 5.81
N ILE A 222 -8.48 -10.56 5.16
CA ILE A 222 -9.26 -11.79 5.19
C ILE A 222 -8.52 -12.92 4.47
N LEU A 223 -8.13 -12.70 3.22
CA LEU A 223 -7.57 -13.74 2.35
C LEU A 223 -6.21 -14.25 2.81
N LEU A 224 -5.45 -13.38 3.46
CA LEU A 224 -4.09 -13.68 3.93
C LEU A 224 -4.01 -13.88 5.45
N GLU A 225 -5.14 -14.00 6.15
CA GLU A 225 -5.14 -14.22 7.61
C GLU A 225 -4.19 -15.36 8.00
N GLY A 226 -3.35 -15.11 9.02
CA GLY A 226 -2.34 -16.05 9.48
C GLY A 226 -1.15 -16.27 8.53
N ASN A 227 -1.14 -15.65 7.34
CA ASN A 227 -0.09 -15.74 6.32
C ASN A 227 0.63 -14.42 6.04
N ILE A 228 0.45 -13.43 6.91
CA ILE A 228 1.15 -12.14 6.86
C ILE A 228 2.20 -12.11 7.96
N LYS A 229 3.42 -11.73 7.62
CA LYS A 229 4.47 -11.37 8.56
C LYS A 229 4.36 -9.89 8.87
N GLN A 230 4.22 -9.52 10.13
CA GLN A 230 4.36 -8.12 10.53
C GLN A 230 5.83 -7.72 10.48
N VAL A 231 6.12 -6.57 9.88
CA VAL A 231 7.45 -5.97 9.79
C VAL A 231 7.49 -4.66 10.56
N ASP A 232 8.71 -4.16 10.82
CA ASP A 232 8.92 -2.92 11.55
C ASP A 232 8.19 -1.73 10.89
N CYS A 233 7.57 -0.89 11.71
CA CYS A 233 6.79 0.27 11.24
C CYS A 233 7.60 1.28 10.42
N LYS A 234 8.93 1.24 10.44
CA LYS A 234 9.78 2.07 9.57
C LYS A 234 9.52 1.87 8.08
N TRP A 235 8.95 0.71 7.69
CA TRP A 235 8.62 0.38 6.31
C TRP A 235 7.23 0.88 5.85
N ASN A 236 6.43 1.37 6.77
CA ASN A 236 5.16 2.05 6.50
C ASN A 236 4.86 2.99 7.66
N TYR A 237 5.73 4.01 7.82
CA TYR A 237 5.61 4.97 8.91
C TYR A 237 4.49 5.94 8.62
N MET A 238 3.32 5.64 9.11
CA MET A 238 2.12 6.45 8.92
C MET A 238 2.29 7.79 9.64
N ASN A 239 2.15 8.88 8.93
CA ASN A 239 2.46 10.23 9.41
C ASN A 239 1.66 10.66 10.65
N ASN A 240 0.51 10.04 10.91
CA ASN A 240 -0.27 10.28 12.14
C ASN A 240 0.41 9.74 13.40
N ILE A 241 1.35 8.80 13.30
CA ILE A 241 2.18 8.37 14.45
C ILE A 241 2.92 9.59 15.03
N ALA A 242 3.55 10.40 14.17
CA ALA A 242 4.24 11.62 14.61
C ALA A 242 3.28 12.56 15.36
N PHE A 243 2.08 12.78 14.81
CA PHE A 243 1.05 13.59 15.47
C PHE A 243 0.71 13.07 16.87
N TYR A 244 0.49 11.76 17.02
CA TYR A 244 0.12 11.19 18.32
C TYR A 244 1.28 11.21 19.33
N LEU A 245 2.51 11.04 18.88
CA LEU A 245 3.69 11.11 19.73
C LEU A 245 3.97 12.52 20.25
N GLU A 246 3.56 13.55 19.53
CA GLU A 246 3.79 14.96 19.87
C GLU A 246 2.59 15.64 20.53
N CYS A 247 1.39 15.02 20.51
CA CYS A 247 0.20 15.63 21.07
C CYS A 247 0.27 15.78 22.60
N ASP A 248 -0.49 16.74 23.17
CA ASP A 248 -0.51 17.02 24.62
C ASP A 248 -1.16 15.89 25.45
N ARG A 249 -1.87 14.98 24.81
CA ARG A 249 -2.56 13.88 25.48
C ARG A 249 -1.62 12.72 25.75
N LYS A 250 -1.23 12.58 27.03
CA LYS A 250 -0.27 11.57 27.50
C LYS A 250 -0.66 10.13 27.09
N GLU A 251 -1.96 9.82 27.22
CA GLU A 251 -2.50 8.50 26.89
C GLU A 251 -2.30 8.14 25.39
N PHE A 252 -2.35 9.11 24.48
CA PHE A 252 -2.08 8.86 23.07
C PHE A 252 -0.59 8.69 22.79
N ARG A 253 0.26 9.51 23.44
CA ARG A 253 1.71 9.30 23.32
C ARG A 253 2.13 7.91 23.80
N GLU A 254 1.58 7.44 24.92
CA GLU A 254 1.87 6.11 25.47
C GLU A 254 1.41 4.99 24.53
N LEU A 255 0.26 5.16 23.85
CA LEU A 255 -0.27 4.19 22.90
C LEU A 255 0.63 3.94 21.68
N TYR A 256 1.41 4.95 21.27
CA TYR A 256 2.28 4.90 20.09
C TYR A 256 3.77 4.94 20.40
N LEU A 257 4.17 4.87 21.69
CA LEU A 257 5.56 5.03 22.08
C LEU A 257 6.46 3.93 21.53
N ASP A 258 5.94 2.71 21.39
CA ASP A 258 6.61 1.56 20.78
C ASP A 258 6.86 1.72 19.27
N LEU A 259 6.13 2.61 18.61
CA LEU A 259 6.27 2.93 17.19
C LEU A 259 7.16 4.14 16.91
N ARG A 260 7.75 4.76 17.94
CA ARG A 260 8.69 5.87 17.73
C ARG A 260 9.90 5.40 16.94
N ARG A 261 10.17 6.07 15.80
CA ARG A 261 11.32 5.82 14.93
C ARG A 261 11.94 7.14 14.49
N GLU A 262 13.25 7.11 14.28
CA GLU A 262 14.02 8.17 13.60
C GLU A 262 14.56 7.65 12.26
N ASP A 263 14.61 6.32 12.09
CA ASP A 263 15.13 5.61 10.91
C ASP A 263 14.02 5.14 9.96
N TYR A 264 12.92 5.89 9.86
CA TYR A 264 11.85 5.56 8.92
C TYR A 264 12.37 5.45 7.48
N ARG A 265 11.90 4.44 6.74
CA ARG A 265 12.30 4.12 5.36
C ARG A 265 11.24 4.47 4.34
N ILE A 266 9.97 4.42 4.75
CA ILE A 266 8.83 4.87 3.96
C ILE A 266 7.90 5.64 4.91
N ILE A 267 7.62 6.90 4.57
CA ILE A 267 6.59 7.71 5.23
C ILE A 267 5.32 7.59 4.40
N HIS A 268 4.19 7.31 5.04
CA HIS A 268 2.89 7.16 4.39
C HIS A 268 1.90 8.19 4.94
N TYR A 269 1.36 9.01 4.06
CA TYR A 269 0.43 10.09 4.41
C TYR A 269 -1.01 9.61 4.34
N ILE A 270 -1.44 8.78 5.31
CA ILE A 270 -2.71 8.04 5.28
C ILE A 270 -3.98 8.86 5.49
N SER A 271 -3.90 10.11 5.94
CA SER A 271 -5.09 10.93 6.23
C SER A 271 -5.70 11.53 4.96
N ALA A 272 -6.96 12.00 5.05
CA ALA A 272 -7.60 12.75 3.97
C ALA A 272 -6.86 14.06 3.64
N LYS A 273 -6.23 14.68 4.63
CA LYS A 273 -5.35 15.83 4.43
C LYS A 273 -3.97 15.32 4.03
N LYS A 274 -3.47 15.79 2.90
CA LYS A 274 -2.22 15.37 2.30
C LYS A 274 -1.21 16.53 2.27
N PRO A 275 0.11 16.26 2.17
CA PRO A 275 1.13 17.32 2.15
C PRO A 275 1.01 18.29 0.96
N TRP A 276 0.34 17.89 -0.11
CA TRP A 276 0.07 18.74 -1.28
C TRP A 276 -1.20 19.59 -1.19
N ASN A 277 -2.03 19.41 -0.16
CA ASN A 277 -3.25 20.19 0.04
C ASN A 277 -3.38 20.81 1.44
N GLY A 278 -2.31 20.75 2.24
CA GLY A 278 -2.27 21.42 3.55
C GLY A 278 -1.14 20.91 4.44
N GLU A 279 -1.01 21.56 5.60
CA GLU A 279 -0.03 21.16 6.59
C GLU A 279 -0.40 19.83 7.24
N VAL A 280 0.52 18.90 7.24
CA VAL A 280 0.41 17.57 7.87
C VAL A 280 1.71 17.22 8.58
N PRO A 281 1.70 16.37 9.61
CA PRO A 281 2.92 15.88 10.22
C PRO A 281 3.86 15.32 9.16
N MET A 282 5.15 15.66 9.24
CA MET A 282 6.20 15.26 8.30
C MET A 282 6.01 15.76 6.85
N GLY A 283 5.13 16.74 6.62
CA GLY A 283 4.87 17.29 5.28
C GLY A 283 6.10 17.94 4.64
N GLU A 284 7.02 18.46 5.45
CA GLU A 284 8.30 19.04 5.00
C GLU A 284 9.21 18.00 4.32
N VAL A 285 9.07 16.72 4.66
CA VAL A 285 9.83 15.63 4.00
C VAL A 285 9.30 15.41 2.59
N TRP A 286 7.97 15.46 2.40
CA TRP A 286 7.36 15.37 1.06
C TRP A 286 7.79 16.53 0.18
N GLN A 287 7.77 17.76 0.73
CA GLN A 287 8.08 18.97 -0.02
C GLN A 287 9.49 18.93 -0.63
N LYS A 288 10.49 18.37 0.08
CA LYS A 288 11.87 18.22 -0.42
C LYS A 288 11.98 17.46 -1.74
N TYR A 289 11.05 16.51 -1.99
CA TYR A 289 11.06 15.71 -3.22
C TYR A 289 10.10 16.28 -4.27
N ALA A 290 9.11 17.07 -3.86
CA ALA A 290 8.14 17.67 -4.77
C ALA A 290 8.69 18.93 -5.49
N ASP A 291 9.68 19.59 -4.89
CA ASP A 291 10.29 20.82 -5.43
C ASP A 291 11.38 20.53 -6.47
N GLU A 292 11.75 19.27 -6.69
CA GLU A 292 12.76 18.79 -7.65
C GLU A 292 12.14 18.27 -8.96
#